data_1f1c9f33e731e7cc21b903479aa42dcc
#
_entry.id   1f1c9f33e731e7cc21b903479aa42dcc
#
_cell.length_a   1.000
_cell.length_b   1.000
_cell.length_c   1.000
_cell.angle_alpha   90.00
_cell.angle_beta   90.00
_cell.angle_gamma   90.00
#
_symmetry.space_group_name_H-M   'P 1'
#
loop_
_entity.id
_entity.type
_entity.pdbx_description
1 polymer ?
#
loop_
_entity_poly.entity_id
_entity_poly.type
_entity_poly.pdbx_seq_one_letter_code
_entity_poly.pdbx_strand_id
1 'polypeptide(L)'
;MLVEARWCNKGYTPSVEECLSNNWLSSSGSVFLVHAFFATNQPITTDVLRALEDDHNLLYCSSMISRLSNDLATSSAELERGDVASSVHCYMREMGSSEEEARKYIRSLIMDTWKKMNESITDTTFDLTFTNVALNLARAAMFFYQYGDGIGIEDDIAKDHVLSLIVKPIL
;
A
#
# COMPACT_ATOMS: atom_id res chain seq x y z
N MET A 1 4.37 -4.87 -10.83
CA MET A 1 4.96 -6.21 -11.09
C MET A 1 5.81 -6.30 -12.36
N LEU A 2 5.31 -6.11 -13.59
CA LEU A 2 6.14 -6.23 -14.80
C LEU A 2 7.29 -5.20 -14.86
N VAL A 3 7.04 -3.98 -14.45
CA VAL A 3 8.04 -2.89 -14.42
C VAL A 3 9.13 -3.25 -13.41
N GLU A 4 8.76 -3.66 -12.21
CA GLU A 4 9.69 -4.08 -11.15
C GLU A 4 10.53 -5.27 -11.56
N ALA A 5 9.92 -6.28 -12.19
CA ALA A 5 10.65 -7.43 -12.74
C ALA A 5 11.69 -7.02 -13.81
N ARG A 6 11.38 -6.00 -14.62
CA ARG A 6 12.33 -5.43 -15.59
C ARG A 6 13.48 -4.69 -14.90
N TRP A 7 13.20 -3.95 -13.83
CA TRP A 7 14.23 -3.27 -13.04
C TRP A 7 15.18 -4.30 -12.41
N CYS A 8 14.61 -5.32 -11.75
CA CYS A 8 15.38 -6.40 -11.15
C CYS A 8 16.29 -7.10 -12.18
N ASN A 9 15.72 -7.52 -13.32
CA ASN A 9 16.47 -8.22 -14.38
C ASN A 9 17.60 -7.37 -15.00
N LYS A 10 17.47 -6.04 -14.97
CA LYS A 10 18.49 -5.10 -15.48
C LYS A 10 19.47 -4.65 -14.39
N GLY A 11 19.32 -5.05 -13.15
CA GLY A 11 20.06 -4.50 -12.01
C GLY A 11 19.84 -2.98 -11.83
N TYR A 12 18.68 -2.49 -12.27
CA TYR A 12 18.33 -1.07 -12.21
C TYR A 12 17.60 -0.76 -10.90
N THR A 13 18.10 0.21 -10.16
CA THR A 13 17.36 0.77 -9.02
C THR A 13 16.70 2.07 -9.45
N PRO A 14 15.36 2.16 -9.41
CA PRO A 14 14.64 3.35 -9.84
C PRO A 14 14.87 4.53 -8.90
N SER A 15 14.56 5.75 -9.36
CA SER A 15 14.42 6.91 -8.49
C SER A 15 13.24 6.74 -7.54
N VAL A 16 13.18 7.56 -6.49
CA VAL A 16 12.02 7.57 -5.56
C VAL A 16 10.73 7.85 -6.30
N GLU A 17 10.75 8.80 -7.24
CA GLU A 17 9.57 9.15 -8.04
C GLU A 17 9.11 8.00 -8.93
N GLU A 18 10.02 7.34 -9.65
CA GLU A 18 9.70 6.16 -10.47
C GLU A 18 9.14 5.01 -9.62
N CYS A 19 9.75 4.77 -8.47
CA CYS A 19 9.33 3.75 -7.52
C CYS A 19 7.90 4.03 -7.02
N LEU A 20 7.64 5.22 -6.50
CA LEU A 20 6.33 5.61 -5.99
C LEU A 20 5.25 5.59 -7.08
N SER A 21 5.56 6.07 -8.29
CA SER A 21 4.64 6.07 -9.42
C SER A 21 4.20 4.66 -9.84
N ASN A 22 5.06 3.65 -9.65
CA ASN A 22 4.74 2.26 -9.95
C ASN A 22 4.11 1.51 -8.76
N ASN A 23 4.50 1.85 -7.55
CA ASN A 23 4.21 1.07 -6.34
C ASN A 23 2.71 0.89 -6.06
N TRP A 24 1.93 1.95 -6.15
CA TRP A 24 0.50 1.89 -5.87
C TRP A 24 -0.25 0.97 -6.87
N LEU A 25 0.19 0.95 -8.14
CA LEU A 25 -0.35 0.04 -9.16
C LEU A 25 0.07 -1.41 -8.93
N SER A 26 1.33 -1.63 -8.53
CA SER A 26 1.88 -2.98 -8.36
C SER A 26 1.45 -3.64 -7.05
N SER A 27 0.92 -2.86 -6.09
CA SER A 27 0.44 -3.36 -4.79
C SER A 27 -0.80 -4.25 -4.85
N SER A 28 -1.44 -4.36 -6.01
CA SER A 28 -2.75 -5.01 -6.20
C SER A 28 -3.92 -4.33 -5.43
N GLY A 29 -3.68 -3.23 -4.73
CA GLY A 29 -4.69 -2.50 -3.96
C GLY A 29 -5.84 -2.01 -4.84
N SER A 30 -5.52 -1.44 -6.02
CA SER A 30 -6.51 -0.98 -6.99
C SER A 30 -7.35 -2.15 -7.51
N VAL A 31 -6.74 -3.30 -7.82
CA VAL A 31 -7.45 -4.51 -8.27
C VAL A 31 -8.42 -4.99 -7.18
N PHE A 32 -7.96 -5.04 -5.93
CA PHE A 32 -8.80 -5.39 -4.79
C PHE A 32 -9.99 -4.44 -4.65
N LEU A 33 -9.76 -3.13 -4.72
CA LEU A 33 -10.81 -2.12 -4.57
C LEU A 33 -11.84 -2.17 -5.71
N VAL A 34 -11.41 -2.39 -6.95
CA VAL A 34 -12.34 -2.56 -8.08
C VAL A 34 -13.24 -3.78 -7.86
N HIS A 35 -12.69 -4.92 -7.43
CA HIS A 35 -13.51 -6.09 -7.11
C HIS A 35 -14.45 -5.84 -5.93
N ALA A 36 -13.98 -5.16 -4.89
CA ALA A 36 -14.81 -4.80 -3.74
C ALA A 36 -15.95 -3.85 -4.13
N PHE A 37 -15.72 -2.91 -5.06
CA PHE A 37 -16.76 -2.05 -5.61
C PHE A 37 -17.93 -2.87 -6.17
N PHE A 38 -17.63 -3.83 -7.04
CA PHE A 38 -18.69 -4.69 -7.60
C PHE A 38 -19.35 -5.61 -6.56
N ALA A 39 -18.61 -6.03 -5.54
CA ALA A 39 -19.15 -6.87 -4.45
C ALA A 39 -20.08 -6.10 -3.50
N THR A 40 -19.96 -4.77 -3.39
CA THR A 40 -20.78 -3.92 -2.51
C THR A 40 -22.10 -3.47 -3.16
N ASN A 41 -22.46 -3.97 -4.36
CA ASN A 41 -23.68 -3.63 -5.08
C ASN A 41 -23.89 -2.11 -5.28
N GLN A 42 -22.82 -1.39 -5.51
CA GLN A 42 -22.88 0.05 -5.79
C GLN A 42 -23.63 0.35 -7.09
N PRO A 43 -24.34 1.49 -7.18
CA PRO A 43 -24.91 1.94 -8.43
C PRO A 43 -23.78 2.20 -9.44
N ILE A 44 -23.86 1.53 -10.60
CA ILE A 44 -22.91 1.73 -11.69
C ILE A 44 -23.35 2.93 -12.51
N THR A 45 -22.82 4.11 -12.19
CA THR A 45 -23.04 5.33 -12.96
C THR A 45 -21.83 5.67 -13.82
N THR A 46 -22.01 6.51 -14.84
CA THR A 46 -20.90 6.98 -15.67
C THR A 46 -19.81 7.68 -14.84
N ASP A 47 -20.20 8.47 -13.85
CA ASP A 47 -19.28 9.22 -13.02
C ASP A 47 -18.47 8.30 -12.11
N VAL A 48 -19.10 7.26 -11.57
CA VAL A 48 -18.39 6.24 -10.77
C VAL A 48 -17.43 5.43 -11.64
N LEU A 49 -17.83 5.05 -12.86
CA LEU A 49 -16.91 4.35 -13.78
C LEU A 49 -15.71 5.21 -14.15
N ARG A 50 -15.91 6.49 -14.43
CA ARG A 50 -14.79 7.43 -14.65
C ARG A 50 -13.89 7.53 -13.41
N ALA A 51 -14.47 7.65 -12.22
CA ALA A 51 -13.70 7.69 -10.99
C ALA A 51 -12.87 6.42 -10.76
N LEU A 52 -13.33 5.24 -11.21
CA LEU A 52 -12.56 4.00 -11.17
C LEU A 52 -11.45 3.96 -12.23
N GLU A 53 -11.66 4.57 -13.42
CA GLU A 53 -10.71 4.61 -14.52
C GLU A 53 -9.63 5.68 -14.32
N ASP A 54 -10.00 6.85 -13.82
CA ASP A 54 -9.13 8.04 -13.68
C ASP A 54 -8.29 8.05 -12.38
N ASP A 55 -8.03 6.88 -11.79
CA ASP A 55 -7.20 6.75 -10.59
C ASP A 55 -7.62 7.69 -9.45
N HIS A 56 -8.91 7.67 -9.14
CA HIS A 56 -9.48 8.52 -8.10
C HIS A 56 -8.61 8.51 -6.83
N ASN A 57 -8.41 9.68 -6.22
CA ASN A 57 -7.55 9.86 -5.04
C ASN A 57 -7.79 8.83 -3.93
N LEU A 58 -9.02 8.35 -3.76
CA LEU A 58 -9.36 7.33 -2.75
C LEU A 58 -8.68 5.98 -3.05
N LEU A 59 -8.70 5.51 -4.30
CA LEU A 59 -8.07 4.26 -4.72
C LEU A 59 -6.54 4.39 -4.66
N TYR A 60 -6.02 5.49 -5.19
CA TYR A 60 -4.59 5.80 -5.16
C TYR A 60 -4.07 5.83 -3.72
N CYS A 61 -4.69 6.64 -2.85
CA CYS A 61 -4.21 6.79 -1.47
C CYS A 61 -4.28 5.48 -0.68
N SER A 62 -5.37 4.73 -0.81
CA SER A 62 -5.51 3.43 -0.14
C SER A 62 -4.43 2.44 -0.59
N SER A 63 -4.19 2.34 -1.91
CA SER A 63 -3.17 1.46 -2.48
C SER A 63 -1.75 1.90 -2.10
N MET A 64 -1.48 3.21 -2.11
CA MET A 64 -0.19 3.77 -1.73
C MET A 64 0.13 3.53 -0.26
N ILE A 65 -0.81 3.81 0.65
CA ILE A 65 -0.63 3.55 2.09
C ILE A 65 -0.35 2.06 2.32
N SER A 66 -1.10 1.17 1.65
CA SER A 66 -0.90 -0.27 1.76
C SER A 66 0.48 -0.69 1.28
N ARG A 67 0.93 -0.19 0.15
CA ARG A 67 2.26 -0.50 -0.39
C ARG A 67 3.39 0.05 0.48
N LEU A 68 3.32 1.31 0.90
CA LEU A 68 4.37 1.91 1.74
C LEU A 68 4.46 1.24 3.11
N SER A 69 3.32 0.79 3.67
CA SER A 69 3.32 0.01 4.92
C SER A 69 4.02 -1.34 4.73
N ASN A 70 3.76 -2.03 3.62
CA ASN A 70 4.46 -3.26 3.26
C ASN A 70 5.96 -3.01 3.09
N ASP A 71 6.37 -2.00 2.31
CA ASP A 71 7.78 -1.66 2.09
C ASP A 71 8.53 -1.38 3.41
N LEU A 72 7.87 -0.72 4.38
CA LEU A 72 8.44 -0.52 5.72
C LEU A 72 8.64 -1.83 6.49
N ALA A 73 7.75 -2.80 6.29
CA ALA A 73 7.82 -4.09 6.99
C ALA A 73 8.85 -5.05 6.37
N THR A 74 8.97 -5.04 5.04
CA THR A 74 9.71 -6.09 4.31
C THR A 74 11.08 -5.66 3.80
N SER A 75 11.37 -4.35 3.75
CA SER A 75 12.55 -3.77 3.08
C SER A 75 13.89 -4.43 3.47
N SER A 76 14.12 -4.68 4.76
CA SER A 76 15.40 -5.26 5.22
C SER A 76 15.56 -6.72 4.74
N ALA A 77 14.49 -7.52 4.84
CA ALA A 77 14.52 -8.91 4.38
C ALA A 77 14.59 -9.02 2.83
N GLU A 78 13.95 -8.11 2.12
CA GLU A 78 14.02 -8.02 0.66
C GLU A 78 15.45 -7.66 0.19
N LEU A 79 16.11 -6.74 0.91
CA LEU A 79 17.50 -6.38 0.62
C LEU A 79 18.45 -7.57 0.81
N GLU A 80 18.28 -8.32 1.88
CA GLU A 80 19.09 -9.51 2.16
C GLU A 80 18.92 -10.59 1.08
N ARG A 81 17.72 -10.74 0.51
CA ARG A 81 17.42 -11.69 -0.56
C ARG A 81 17.83 -11.21 -1.95
N GLY A 82 18.15 -9.92 -2.10
CA GLY A 82 18.42 -9.29 -3.40
C GLY A 82 17.17 -9.12 -4.26
N ASP A 83 16.02 -8.95 -3.62
CA ASP A 83 14.74 -8.72 -4.27
C ASP A 83 14.65 -7.32 -4.91
N VAL A 84 13.50 -6.98 -5.49
CA VAL A 84 13.23 -5.66 -6.07
C VAL A 84 13.35 -4.57 -5.00
N ALA A 85 13.98 -3.45 -5.37
CA ALA A 85 14.17 -2.35 -4.45
C ALA A 85 12.82 -1.78 -3.97
N SER A 86 12.58 -1.81 -2.65
CA SER A 86 11.46 -1.14 -2.01
C SER A 86 11.62 0.39 -2.04
N SER A 87 10.57 1.14 -1.72
CA SER A 87 10.64 2.60 -1.62
C SER A 87 11.71 3.09 -0.62
N VAL A 88 11.96 2.32 0.44
CA VAL A 88 13.03 2.59 1.42
C VAL A 88 14.40 2.54 0.74
N HIS A 89 14.67 1.49 -0.04
CA HIS A 89 15.96 1.34 -0.75
C HIS A 89 16.15 2.40 -1.84
N CYS A 90 15.10 2.73 -2.59
CA CYS A 90 15.15 3.78 -3.60
C CYS A 90 15.55 5.11 -2.97
N TYR A 91 14.96 5.46 -1.83
CA TYR A 91 15.30 6.68 -1.11
C TYR A 91 16.73 6.67 -0.55
N MET A 92 17.14 5.59 0.10
CA MET A 92 18.52 5.44 0.62
C MET A 92 19.55 5.67 -0.48
N ARG A 93 19.33 5.07 -1.65
CA ARG A 93 20.26 5.16 -2.77
C ARG A 93 20.28 6.55 -3.41
N GLU A 94 19.12 7.16 -3.64
CA GLU A 94 19.01 8.45 -4.31
C GLU A 94 19.56 9.58 -3.43
N MET A 95 19.27 9.55 -2.12
CA MET A 95 19.66 10.59 -1.17
C MET A 95 20.98 10.30 -0.46
N GLY A 96 21.56 9.11 -0.62
CA GLY A 96 22.73 8.70 0.16
C GLY A 96 22.46 8.66 1.66
N SER A 97 21.22 8.38 2.08
CA SER A 97 20.76 8.46 3.46
C SER A 97 20.86 7.12 4.19
N SER A 98 20.79 7.19 5.51
CA SER A 98 20.66 5.99 6.35
C SER A 98 19.26 5.35 6.17
N GLU A 99 19.15 4.07 6.55
CA GLU A 99 17.85 3.37 6.55
C GLU A 99 16.85 4.06 7.50
N GLU A 100 17.31 4.56 8.64
CA GLU A 100 16.45 5.25 9.60
C GLU A 100 15.84 6.52 9.01
N GLU A 101 16.64 7.32 8.31
CA GLU A 101 16.16 8.52 7.61
C GLU A 101 15.19 8.18 6.48
N ALA A 102 15.48 7.15 5.70
CA ALA A 102 14.60 6.66 4.65
C ALA A 102 13.24 6.19 5.23
N ARG A 103 13.26 5.39 6.29
CA ARG A 103 12.05 4.95 6.99
C ARG A 103 11.24 6.12 7.56
N LYS A 104 11.90 7.13 8.09
CA LYS A 104 11.24 8.36 8.57
C LYS A 104 10.55 9.09 7.43
N TYR A 105 11.22 9.21 6.28
CA TYR A 105 10.64 9.82 5.08
C TYR A 105 9.41 9.04 4.60
N ILE A 106 9.50 7.71 4.47
CA ILE A 106 8.37 6.88 4.04
C ILE A 106 7.19 6.99 5.02
N ARG A 107 7.44 7.04 6.34
CA ARG A 107 6.36 7.30 7.31
C ARG A 107 5.72 8.67 7.12
N SER A 108 6.49 9.71 6.78
CA SER A 108 5.90 11.02 6.48
C SER A 108 5.03 10.98 5.22
N LEU A 109 5.43 10.25 4.19
CA LEU A 109 4.62 10.04 2.98
C LEU A 109 3.30 9.32 3.29
N ILE A 110 3.30 8.31 4.16
CA ILE A 110 2.08 7.64 4.61
C ILE A 110 1.15 8.66 5.29
N MET A 111 1.67 9.50 6.18
CA MET A 111 0.87 10.51 6.88
C MET A 111 0.30 11.57 5.93
N ASP A 112 1.06 12.01 4.95
CA ASP A 112 0.60 12.98 3.96
C ASP A 112 -0.42 12.35 3.00
N THR A 113 -0.24 11.08 2.65
CA THR A 113 -1.22 10.31 1.87
C THR A 113 -2.54 10.13 2.64
N TRP A 114 -2.48 9.92 3.96
CA TRP A 114 -3.66 9.90 4.81
C TRP A 114 -4.41 11.23 4.83
N LYS A 115 -3.71 12.36 4.90
CA LYS A 115 -4.35 13.69 4.82
C LYS A 115 -5.08 13.85 3.48
N LYS A 116 -4.39 13.55 2.36
CA LYS A 116 -4.97 13.58 1.03
C LYS A 116 -6.19 12.65 0.90
N MET A 117 -6.13 11.47 1.47
CA MET A 117 -7.24 10.52 1.48
C MET A 117 -8.45 11.08 2.24
N ASN A 118 -8.23 11.67 3.43
CA ASN A 118 -9.30 12.28 4.22
C ASN A 118 -9.95 13.49 3.51
N GLU A 119 -9.16 14.29 2.81
CA GLU A 119 -9.67 15.40 1.98
C GLU A 119 -10.54 14.87 0.83
N SER A 120 -10.12 13.77 0.18
CA SER A 120 -10.85 13.21 -0.97
C SER A 120 -12.19 12.58 -0.60
N ILE A 121 -12.45 12.27 0.66
CA ILE A 121 -13.72 11.68 1.11
C ILE A 121 -14.87 12.67 1.01
N THR A 122 -14.62 13.98 1.17
CA THR A 122 -15.66 15.00 1.14
C THR A 122 -16.28 15.19 -0.23
N ASP A 123 -15.52 14.95 -1.29
CA ASP A 123 -15.93 15.20 -2.68
C ASP A 123 -16.00 13.89 -3.51
N THR A 124 -16.00 12.73 -2.84
CA THR A 124 -16.03 11.45 -3.55
C THR A 124 -17.38 11.16 -4.19
N THR A 125 -17.36 10.58 -5.39
CA THR A 125 -18.55 10.04 -6.07
C THR A 125 -18.96 8.67 -5.58
N PHE A 126 -18.12 8.02 -4.78
CA PHE A 126 -18.40 6.71 -4.19
C PHE A 126 -19.30 6.84 -2.96
N ASP A 127 -20.13 5.83 -2.73
CA ASP A 127 -20.94 5.80 -1.53
C ASP A 127 -20.11 5.52 -0.26
N LEU A 128 -20.78 5.64 0.89
CA LEU A 128 -20.15 5.43 2.19
C LEU A 128 -19.62 4.01 2.38
N THR A 129 -20.29 3.01 1.80
CA THR A 129 -19.90 1.59 1.93
C THR A 129 -18.57 1.34 1.27
N PHE A 130 -18.43 1.74 0.01
CA PHE A 130 -17.16 1.59 -0.71
C PHE A 130 -16.06 2.48 -0.15
N THR A 131 -16.39 3.71 0.23
CA THR A 131 -15.45 4.62 0.91
C THR A 131 -14.87 3.97 2.16
N ASN A 132 -15.72 3.34 2.98
CA ASN A 132 -15.26 2.60 4.16
C ASN A 132 -14.39 1.38 3.80
N VAL A 133 -14.67 0.67 2.70
CA VAL A 133 -13.81 -0.42 2.24
C VAL A 133 -12.41 0.09 1.89
N ALA A 134 -12.32 1.20 1.16
CA ALA A 134 -11.03 1.80 0.80
C ALA A 134 -10.25 2.29 2.04
N LEU A 135 -10.92 2.95 2.99
CA LEU A 135 -10.31 3.35 4.26
C LEU A 135 -9.83 2.14 5.07
N ASN A 136 -10.62 1.08 5.12
CA ASN A 136 -10.29 -0.10 5.90
C ASN A 136 -9.18 -0.92 5.26
N LEU A 137 -9.00 -0.90 3.94
CA LEU A 137 -7.83 -1.50 3.29
C LEU A 137 -6.54 -0.84 3.79
N ALA A 138 -6.49 0.49 3.80
CA ALA A 138 -5.34 1.23 4.30
C ALA A 138 -5.08 0.99 5.81
N ARG A 139 -6.14 0.99 6.63
CA ARG A 139 -6.04 0.69 8.07
C ARG A 139 -5.55 -0.73 8.33
N ALA A 140 -6.11 -1.71 7.62
CA ALA A 140 -5.71 -3.09 7.73
C ALA A 140 -4.25 -3.29 7.34
N ALA A 141 -3.79 -2.67 6.26
CA ALA A 141 -2.39 -2.73 5.85
C ALA A 141 -1.47 -2.17 6.94
N MET A 142 -1.76 -0.99 7.50
CA MET A 142 -0.97 -0.43 8.60
C MET A 142 -0.96 -1.33 9.84
N PHE A 143 -2.06 -2.00 10.12
CA PHE A 143 -2.16 -2.92 11.25
C PHE A 143 -1.34 -4.19 11.02
N PHE A 144 -1.50 -4.84 9.85
CA PHE A 144 -0.80 -6.09 9.54
C PHE A 144 0.71 -5.91 9.39
N TYR A 145 1.14 -4.79 8.79
CA TYR A 145 2.56 -4.51 8.54
C TYR A 145 3.26 -3.77 9.69
N GLN A 146 2.61 -3.62 10.83
CA GLN A 146 3.15 -2.89 11.98
C GLN A 146 4.43 -3.51 12.55
N TYR A 147 4.53 -4.85 12.55
CA TYR A 147 5.61 -5.61 13.16
C TYR A 147 6.33 -6.55 12.17
N GLY A 148 6.13 -6.38 10.88
CA GLY A 148 6.62 -7.27 9.83
C GLY A 148 5.47 -7.74 8.95
N ASP A 149 5.74 -8.61 7.98
CA ASP A 149 4.71 -9.16 7.09
C ASP A 149 4.13 -10.50 7.59
N GLY A 150 4.75 -11.10 8.62
CA GLY A 150 4.38 -12.40 9.15
C GLY A 150 4.62 -13.58 8.19
N ILE A 151 5.23 -13.33 7.04
CA ILE A 151 5.48 -14.31 5.97
C ILE A 151 6.98 -14.45 5.73
N GLY A 152 7.71 -13.34 5.58
CA GLY A 152 9.15 -13.34 5.30
C GLY A 152 10.00 -13.57 6.54
N ILE A 153 9.53 -13.12 7.70
CA ILE A 153 10.13 -13.37 9.00
C ILE A 153 9.02 -13.83 9.93
N GLU A 154 9.20 -15.00 10.57
CA GLU A 154 8.25 -15.46 11.59
C GLU A 154 8.24 -14.46 12.76
N ASP A 155 7.12 -13.75 12.90
CA ASP A 155 6.84 -12.87 14.03
C ASP A 155 5.60 -13.40 14.76
N ASP A 156 5.80 -13.81 16.00
CA ASP A 156 4.73 -14.33 16.85
C ASP A 156 3.63 -13.28 17.08
N ILE A 157 3.96 -11.98 17.07
CA ILE A 157 2.99 -10.89 17.25
C ILE A 157 2.10 -10.80 16.01
N ALA A 158 2.67 -10.78 14.81
CA ALA A 158 1.90 -10.77 13.56
C ALA A 158 1.01 -12.01 13.44
N LYS A 159 1.53 -13.19 13.80
CA LYS A 159 0.78 -14.45 13.83
C LYS A 159 -0.37 -14.40 14.82
N ASP A 160 -0.16 -13.91 16.03
CA ASP A 160 -1.21 -13.78 17.05
C ASP A 160 -2.30 -12.78 16.62
N HIS A 161 -1.92 -11.69 15.93
CA HIS A 161 -2.89 -10.75 15.36
C HIS A 161 -3.77 -11.43 14.31
N VAL A 162 -3.19 -12.16 13.37
CA VAL A 162 -3.95 -12.91 12.34
C VAL A 162 -4.87 -13.94 13.01
N LEU A 163 -4.36 -14.71 13.97
CA LEU A 163 -5.15 -15.69 14.70
C LEU A 163 -6.29 -15.05 15.49
N SER A 164 -6.08 -13.87 16.08
CA SER A 164 -7.11 -13.13 16.82
C SER A 164 -8.25 -12.64 15.94
N LEU A 165 -7.97 -12.33 14.67
CA LEU A 165 -8.98 -11.83 13.73
C LEU A 165 -9.76 -12.95 13.02
N ILE A 166 -9.09 -14.08 12.73
CA ILE A 166 -9.65 -15.12 11.85
C ILE A 166 -10.12 -16.34 12.64
N VAL A 167 -9.42 -16.70 13.71
CA VAL A 167 -9.61 -17.98 14.42
C VAL A 167 -10.25 -17.81 15.80
N LYS A 168 -9.86 -16.76 16.54
CA LYS A 168 -10.42 -16.54 17.89
C LYS A 168 -11.79 -15.89 17.77
N PRO A 169 -12.84 -16.40 18.45
CA PRO A 169 -14.15 -15.77 18.42
C PRO A 169 -14.09 -14.39 19.09
N ILE A 170 -14.79 -13.43 18.51
CA ILE A 170 -15.06 -12.15 19.15
C ILE A 170 -16.12 -12.42 20.22
N LEU A 171 -15.74 -12.35 21.50
CA LEU A 171 -16.63 -12.48 22.64
C LEU A 171 -17.39 -11.18 22.89
#